data_13e7e3677651fa3361b8299e06e8d71d
#
_entry.id   13e7e3677651fa3361b8299e06e8d71d
#
_cell.length_a   1.000
_cell.length_b   1.000
_cell.length_c   1.000
_cell.angle_alpha   90.00
_cell.angle_beta   90.00
_cell.angle_gamma   90.00
#
_symmetry.space_group_name_H-M   'P 1'
#
loop_
_entity.id
_entity.type
_entity.pdbx_description
1 polymer ?
#
loop_
_entity_poly.entity_id
_entity_poly.type
_entity_poly.pdbx_seq_one_letter_code
_entity_poly.pdbx_strand_id
1 'polypeptide(L)'
;MFEYERARRKEESVEQSMGPVMCDPRSLIEGLNPQQEEAVKYYGQALLIGAGAGSGKTRVLTRRIAWLLAHGFWASSILAITFTNKAAAEMRERLVTLVGPEAEHMWISTFHSACVRILRRDGKEIGLKSGFSIYDTA
;
A
#
# COMPACT_ATOMS: atom_id res chain seq x y z
N MET A 1 12.42 9.85 18.51
CA MET A 1 11.34 10.63 19.14
C MET A 1 10.99 11.88 18.33
N PHE A 2 11.94 12.67 17.89
CA PHE A 2 11.68 13.92 17.14
C PHE A 2 11.17 13.77 15.69
N GLU A 3 11.47 12.68 14.99
CA GLU A 3 10.98 12.46 13.62
C GLU A 3 9.51 12.00 13.60
N TYR A 4 9.09 11.24 14.59
CA TYR A 4 7.70 10.80 14.73
C TYR A 4 6.76 11.98 15.03
N GLU A 5 7.18 12.92 15.87
CA GLU A 5 6.42 14.14 16.17
C GLU A 5 6.40 15.14 15.01
N ARG A 6 7.44 15.17 14.16
CA ARG A 6 7.46 15.97 12.94
C ARG A 6 6.53 15.40 11.86
N ALA A 7 6.45 14.09 11.74
CA ALA A 7 5.48 13.43 10.87
C ALA A 7 4.06 13.77 11.32
N ARG A 8 3.77 13.63 12.61
CA ARG A 8 2.45 13.92 13.19
C ARG A 8 2.00 15.38 13.03
N ARG A 9 2.92 16.36 13.16
CA ARG A 9 2.60 17.80 12.96
C ARG A 9 2.43 18.17 11.49
N LYS A 10 3.06 17.45 10.54
CA LYS A 10 2.75 17.59 9.12
C LYS A 10 1.38 16.99 8.79
N GLU A 11 0.98 15.94 9.47
CA GLU A 11 -0.33 15.30 9.34
C GLU A 11 -1.46 16.26 9.75
N GLU A 12 -1.34 16.95 10.88
CA GLU A 12 -2.35 17.90 11.35
C GLU A 12 -2.56 19.13 10.43
N SER A 13 -1.56 19.51 9.64
CA SER A 13 -1.66 20.66 8.71
C SER A 13 -2.21 20.32 7.33
N VAL A 14 -2.37 19.04 7.01
CA VAL A 14 -2.82 18.56 5.70
C VAL A 14 -4.21 17.91 5.76
N GLU A 15 -4.78 17.74 6.96
CA GLU A 15 -6.15 17.21 7.19
C GLU A 15 -7.27 18.04 6.53
N GLN A 16 -6.96 19.21 5.96
CA GLN A 16 -7.99 20.12 5.41
C GLN A 16 -8.27 19.96 3.92
N SER A 17 -7.63 19.03 3.18
CA SER A 17 -7.79 19.00 1.72
C SER A 17 -8.24 17.68 1.09
N MET A 18 -8.41 16.60 1.84
CA MET A 18 -8.95 15.35 1.28
C MET A 18 -10.08 14.84 2.17
N GLY A 19 -11.24 14.61 1.55
CA GLY A 19 -12.40 14.07 2.24
C GLY A 19 -12.08 12.70 2.88
N PRO A 20 -12.74 12.38 4.00
CA PRO A 20 -12.51 11.10 4.67
C PRO A 20 -12.86 9.96 3.73
N VAL A 21 -12.00 8.94 3.68
CA VAL A 21 -12.35 7.66 3.05
C VAL A 21 -13.66 7.18 3.68
N MET A 22 -14.73 7.12 2.88
CA MET A 22 -16.09 6.80 3.34
C MET A 22 -16.24 5.29 3.63
N CYS A 23 -15.31 4.72 4.39
CA CYS A 23 -15.34 3.32 4.77
C CYS A 23 -15.38 3.20 6.30
N ASP A 24 -16.40 2.53 6.82
CA ASP A 24 -16.43 2.20 8.25
C ASP A 24 -15.31 1.20 8.57
N PRO A 25 -14.33 1.57 9.43
CA PRO A 25 -13.25 0.67 9.80
C PRO A 25 -13.72 -0.67 10.37
N ARG A 26 -14.90 -0.72 10.98
CA ARG A 26 -15.47 -1.95 11.54
C ARG A 26 -15.79 -2.97 10.45
N SER A 27 -16.26 -2.52 9.30
CA SER A 27 -16.56 -3.40 8.16
C SER A 27 -15.31 -4.08 7.60
N LEU A 28 -14.14 -3.46 7.78
CA LEU A 28 -12.87 -3.98 7.28
C LEU A 28 -12.34 -5.18 8.07
N ILE A 29 -12.81 -5.38 9.29
CA ILE A 29 -12.41 -6.52 10.14
C ILE A 29 -13.49 -7.58 10.24
N GLU A 30 -14.66 -7.31 9.74
CA GLU A 30 -15.79 -8.25 9.76
C GLU A 30 -15.46 -9.53 8.98
N GLY A 31 -15.75 -10.67 9.62
CA GLY A 31 -15.51 -12.01 9.05
C GLY A 31 -14.03 -12.39 8.93
N LEU A 32 -13.13 -11.72 9.65
CA LEU A 32 -11.75 -12.14 9.85
C LEU A 32 -11.65 -13.02 11.11
N ASN A 33 -10.71 -13.98 11.08
CA ASN A 33 -10.34 -14.68 12.31
C ASN A 33 -9.43 -13.78 13.19
N PRO A 34 -9.20 -14.12 14.47
CA PRO A 34 -8.43 -13.28 15.40
C PRO A 34 -7.01 -12.94 14.88
N GLN A 35 -6.31 -13.88 14.27
CA GLN A 35 -4.95 -13.66 13.74
C GLN A 35 -4.96 -12.72 12.52
N GLN A 36 -5.96 -12.86 11.66
CA GLN A 36 -6.15 -11.98 10.51
C GLN A 36 -6.50 -10.57 10.97
N GLU A 37 -7.37 -10.42 11.96
CA GLU A 37 -7.73 -9.13 12.55
C GLU A 37 -6.51 -8.44 13.18
N GLU A 38 -5.72 -9.18 13.96
CA GLU A 38 -4.48 -8.68 14.55
C GLU A 38 -3.51 -8.17 13.46
N ALA A 39 -3.32 -8.94 12.38
CA ALA A 39 -2.48 -8.55 11.26
C ALA A 39 -2.99 -7.28 10.55
N VAL A 40 -4.30 -7.12 10.40
CA VAL A 40 -4.91 -5.92 9.79
C VAL A 40 -4.70 -4.69 10.67
N LYS A 41 -4.86 -4.81 11.98
CA LYS A 41 -4.77 -3.71 12.95
C LYS A 41 -3.34 -3.40 13.40
N TYR A 42 -2.35 -4.19 13.04
CA TYR A 42 -0.99 -4.06 13.54
C TYR A 42 -0.38 -2.68 13.23
N TYR A 43 0.15 -2.03 14.25
CA TYR A 43 0.90 -0.77 14.17
C TYR A 43 2.32 -0.96 14.72
N GLY A 44 3.21 -1.47 13.90
CA GLY A 44 4.62 -1.68 14.27
C GLY A 44 5.53 -1.40 13.08
N GLN A 45 6.83 -1.42 13.30
CA GLN A 45 7.81 -1.13 12.27
C GLN A 45 7.85 -2.19 11.16
N ALA A 46 7.68 -3.46 11.52
CA ALA A 46 7.68 -4.57 10.56
C ALA A 46 6.72 -5.67 11.01
N LEU A 47 6.07 -6.30 10.04
CA LEU A 47 5.19 -7.44 10.24
C LEU A 47 5.49 -8.50 9.17
N LEU A 48 5.85 -9.70 9.60
CA LEU A 48 5.95 -10.87 8.73
C LEU A 48 4.74 -11.78 8.97
N ILE A 49 4.00 -12.07 7.90
CA ILE A 49 2.84 -12.96 7.94
C ILE A 49 3.19 -14.25 7.20
N GLY A 50 3.38 -15.34 7.94
CA GLY A 50 3.51 -16.68 7.40
C GLY A 50 2.13 -17.32 7.24
N ALA A 51 1.75 -17.69 6.02
CA ALA A 51 0.44 -18.28 5.75
C ALA A 51 0.49 -19.22 4.55
N GLY A 52 -0.20 -20.34 4.65
CA GLY A 52 -0.32 -21.33 3.57
C GLY A 52 -1.19 -20.86 2.40
N ALA A 53 -1.23 -21.64 1.33
CA ALA A 53 -2.14 -21.40 0.22
C ALA A 53 -3.61 -21.45 0.70
N GLY A 54 -4.46 -20.57 0.17
CA GLY A 54 -5.89 -20.51 0.54
C GLY A 54 -6.20 -19.92 1.92
N SER A 55 -5.18 -19.47 2.68
CA SER A 55 -5.36 -18.89 4.03
C SER A 55 -5.91 -17.45 4.07
N GLY A 56 -6.20 -16.86 2.90
CA GLY A 56 -6.72 -15.49 2.82
C GLY A 56 -5.66 -14.40 2.91
N LYS A 57 -4.38 -14.67 2.62
CA LYS A 57 -3.30 -13.66 2.64
C LYS A 57 -3.64 -12.37 1.90
N THR A 58 -4.13 -12.49 0.69
CA THR A 58 -4.50 -11.33 -0.14
C THR A 58 -5.65 -10.54 0.50
N ARG A 59 -6.61 -11.22 1.12
CA ARG A 59 -7.71 -10.59 1.86
C ARG A 59 -7.19 -9.79 3.05
N VAL A 60 -6.26 -10.36 3.82
CA VAL A 60 -5.63 -9.66 4.95
C VAL A 60 -4.87 -8.44 4.47
N LEU A 61 -4.06 -8.57 3.40
CA LEU A 61 -3.28 -7.47 2.87
C LEU A 61 -4.16 -6.32 2.35
N THR A 62 -5.18 -6.61 1.56
CA THR A 62 -6.10 -5.58 1.05
C THR A 62 -6.86 -4.89 2.18
N ARG A 63 -7.32 -5.64 3.17
CA ARG A 63 -8.02 -5.07 4.33
C ARG A 63 -7.09 -4.26 5.23
N ARG A 64 -5.81 -4.66 5.38
CA ARG A 64 -4.81 -3.87 6.07
C ARG A 64 -4.56 -2.52 5.38
N ILE A 65 -4.42 -2.52 4.08
CA ILE A 65 -4.25 -1.29 3.31
C ILE A 65 -5.49 -0.39 3.47
N ALA A 66 -6.68 -0.94 3.32
CA ALA A 66 -7.93 -0.23 3.53
C ALA A 66 -8.05 0.33 4.96
N TRP A 67 -7.60 -0.44 5.95
CA TRP A 67 -7.54 -0.03 7.35
C TRP A 67 -6.63 1.19 7.55
N LEU A 68 -5.45 1.20 6.96
CA LEU A 68 -4.53 2.34 7.02
C LEU A 68 -5.15 3.59 6.38
N LEU A 69 -5.76 3.45 5.20
CA LEU A 69 -6.45 4.56 4.53
C LEU A 69 -7.62 5.11 5.37
N ALA A 70 -8.43 4.23 5.98
CA ALA A 70 -9.53 4.62 6.85
C ALA A 70 -9.06 5.32 8.14
N HIS A 71 -7.79 5.15 8.53
CA HIS A 71 -7.17 5.82 9.68
C HIS A 71 -6.30 7.01 9.28
N GLY A 72 -6.51 7.56 8.09
CA GLY A 72 -5.89 8.83 7.66
C GLY A 72 -4.51 8.70 7.02
N PHE A 73 -4.02 7.49 6.73
CA PHE A 73 -2.80 7.35 5.93
C PHE A 73 -3.07 7.75 4.48
N TRP A 74 -2.16 8.51 3.90
CA TRP A 74 -2.28 8.96 2.51
C TRP A 74 -2.11 7.80 1.54
N ALA A 75 -2.99 7.71 0.55
CA ALA A 75 -2.88 6.72 -0.52
C ALA A 75 -1.52 6.81 -1.24
N SER A 76 -1.00 8.01 -1.46
CA SER A 76 0.30 8.25 -2.08
C SER A 76 1.51 7.84 -1.23
N SER A 77 1.34 7.63 0.07
CA SER A 77 2.40 7.15 0.98
C SER A 77 2.48 5.63 1.08
N ILE A 78 1.53 4.92 0.47
CA ILE A 78 1.47 3.46 0.52
C ILE A 78 1.99 2.87 -0.80
N LEU A 79 3.00 2.01 -0.69
CA LEU A 79 3.51 1.20 -1.78
C LEU A 79 3.11 -0.26 -1.55
N ALA A 80 2.30 -0.82 -2.44
CA ALA A 80 1.96 -2.23 -2.45
C ALA A 80 2.64 -2.94 -3.62
N ILE A 81 3.44 -3.96 -3.33
CA ILE A 81 4.18 -4.70 -4.33
C ILE A 81 3.62 -6.11 -4.45
N THR A 82 3.36 -6.53 -5.66
CA THR A 82 2.92 -7.89 -6.01
C THR A 82 3.92 -8.55 -6.93
N PHE A 83 3.76 -9.85 -7.18
CA PHE A 83 4.64 -10.56 -8.08
C PHE A 83 4.21 -10.45 -9.55
N THR A 84 2.90 -10.39 -9.83
CA THR A 84 2.36 -10.34 -11.19
C THR A 84 1.50 -9.10 -11.43
N ASN A 85 1.43 -8.66 -12.68
CA ASN A 85 0.55 -7.57 -13.10
C ASN A 85 -0.93 -7.90 -12.84
N LYS A 86 -1.33 -9.16 -13.02
CA LYS A 86 -2.67 -9.63 -12.69
C LYS A 86 -3.00 -9.44 -11.22
N ALA A 87 -2.10 -9.87 -10.33
CA ALA A 87 -2.28 -9.69 -8.88
C ALA A 87 -2.34 -8.20 -8.48
N ALA A 88 -1.56 -7.34 -9.12
CA ALA A 88 -1.61 -5.90 -8.90
C ALA A 88 -2.96 -5.30 -9.32
N ALA A 89 -3.49 -5.71 -10.47
CA ALA A 89 -4.81 -5.27 -10.95
C ALA A 89 -5.94 -5.75 -10.02
N GLU A 90 -5.95 -7.02 -9.65
CA GLU A 90 -6.94 -7.58 -8.70
C GLU A 90 -6.89 -6.87 -7.33
N MET A 91 -5.70 -6.56 -6.83
CA MET A 91 -5.55 -5.82 -5.58
C MET A 91 -6.15 -4.43 -5.69
N ARG A 92 -5.90 -3.71 -6.79
CA ARG A 92 -6.46 -2.38 -7.03
C ARG A 92 -7.99 -2.42 -7.07
N GLU A 93 -8.58 -3.34 -7.82
CA GLU A 93 -10.04 -3.50 -7.91
C GLU A 93 -10.67 -3.75 -6.53
N ARG A 94 -10.07 -4.63 -5.74
CA ARG A 94 -10.53 -4.92 -4.37
C ARG A 94 -10.43 -3.70 -3.45
N LEU A 95 -9.36 -2.92 -3.57
CA LEU A 95 -9.18 -1.72 -2.76
C LEU A 95 -10.17 -0.62 -3.16
N VAL A 96 -10.40 -0.41 -4.46
CA VAL A 96 -11.44 0.51 -4.94
C VAL A 96 -12.82 0.11 -4.43
N THR A 97 -13.13 -1.20 -4.40
CA THR A 97 -14.38 -1.70 -3.83
C THR A 97 -14.50 -1.44 -2.32
N LEU A 98 -13.40 -1.51 -1.57
CA LEU A 98 -13.39 -1.35 -0.11
C LEU A 98 -13.40 0.12 0.33
N VAL A 99 -12.63 0.98 -0.33
CA VAL A 99 -12.39 2.36 0.13
C VAL A 99 -12.71 3.43 -0.92
N GLY A 100 -13.16 3.04 -2.09
CA GLY A 100 -13.54 3.95 -3.17
C GLY A 100 -12.37 4.42 -4.04
N PRO A 101 -12.58 5.49 -4.83
CA PRO A 101 -11.63 5.97 -5.84
C PRO A 101 -10.26 6.41 -5.28
N GLU A 102 -10.19 6.74 -4.01
CA GLU A 102 -8.93 7.12 -3.35
C GLU A 102 -7.83 6.05 -3.50
N ALA A 103 -8.22 4.77 -3.61
CA ALA A 103 -7.29 3.68 -3.86
C ALA A 103 -6.57 3.78 -5.22
N GLU A 104 -7.09 4.52 -6.17
CA GLU A 104 -6.46 4.71 -7.49
C GLU A 104 -5.15 5.51 -7.40
N HIS A 105 -5.02 6.37 -6.39
CA HIS A 105 -3.82 7.16 -6.14
C HIS A 105 -2.69 6.38 -5.48
N MET A 106 -2.94 5.13 -5.08
CA MET A 106 -1.93 4.27 -4.49
C MET A 106 -0.92 3.76 -5.51
N TRP A 107 0.30 3.59 -5.06
CA TRP A 107 1.31 2.92 -5.87
C TRP A 107 1.23 1.40 -5.69
N ILE A 108 0.46 0.75 -6.57
CA ILE A 108 0.32 -0.71 -6.62
C ILE A 108 1.00 -1.20 -7.91
N SER A 109 2.04 -2.01 -7.78
CA SER A 109 2.80 -2.48 -8.93
C SER A 109 3.52 -3.81 -8.66
N THR A 110 4.14 -4.37 -9.68
CA THR A 110 5.10 -5.47 -9.52
C THR A 110 6.46 -4.94 -9.04
N PHE A 111 7.31 -5.84 -8.52
CA PHE A 111 8.70 -5.50 -8.17
C PHE A 111 9.44 -4.84 -9.33
N HIS A 112 9.36 -5.44 -10.53
CA HIS A 112 10.02 -4.91 -11.73
C HIS A 112 9.55 -3.48 -12.05
N SER A 113 8.25 -3.25 -12.10
CA SER A 113 7.69 -1.94 -12.39
C SER A 113 8.02 -0.90 -11.33
N ALA A 114 8.03 -1.29 -10.05
CA ALA A 114 8.42 -0.41 -8.96
C ALA A 114 9.90 -0.01 -9.07
N CYS A 115 10.79 -0.98 -9.31
CA CYS A 115 12.22 -0.72 -9.50
C CYS A 115 12.49 0.20 -10.70
N VAL A 116 11.84 -0.05 -11.84
CA VAL A 116 11.98 0.80 -13.04
C VAL A 116 11.56 2.24 -12.73
N ARG A 117 10.45 2.43 -12.04
CA ARG A 117 9.96 3.76 -11.67
C ARG A 117 10.94 4.49 -10.74
N ILE A 118 11.48 3.79 -9.74
CA ILE A 118 12.50 4.33 -8.82
C ILE A 118 13.76 4.73 -9.61
N LEU A 119 14.28 3.83 -10.45
CA LEU A 119 15.50 4.09 -11.24
C LEU A 119 15.32 5.21 -12.26
N ARG A 120 14.14 5.37 -12.83
CA ARG A 120 13.88 6.50 -13.74
C ARG A 120 13.88 7.84 -13.02
N ARG A 121 13.43 7.86 -11.76
CA ARG A 121 13.42 9.07 -10.94
C ARG A 121 14.81 9.39 -10.38
N ASP A 122 15.43 8.41 -9.75
CA ASP A 122 16.61 8.60 -8.90
C ASP A 122 17.91 7.97 -9.49
N GLY A 123 17.81 7.28 -10.64
CA GLY A 123 18.95 6.54 -11.23
C GLY A 123 20.14 7.41 -11.62
N LYS A 124 19.97 8.70 -11.78
CA LYS A 124 21.08 9.64 -12.03
C LYS A 124 22.10 9.64 -10.89
N GLU A 125 21.66 9.44 -9.65
CA GLU A 125 22.51 9.37 -8.46
C GLU A 125 23.49 8.19 -8.49
N ILE A 126 23.16 7.15 -9.24
CA ILE A 126 24.01 5.96 -9.46
C ILE A 126 24.58 5.88 -10.87
N GLY A 127 24.55 6.99 -11.63
CA GLY A 127 25.15 7.10 -12.96
C GLY A 127 24.29 6.52 -14.10
N LEU A 128 23.02 6.18 -13.89
CA LEU A 128 22.13 5.76 -14.95
C LEU A 128 21.64 6.96 -15.79
N LYS A 129 21.66 6.78 -17.10
CA LYS A 129 21.04 7.76 -18.03
C LYS A 129 19.52 7.64 -17.92
N SER A 130 18.81 8.76 -18.00
CA SER A 130 17.34 8.83 -17.93
C SER A 130 16.61 8.00 -18.99
N GLY A 131 17.26 7.69 -20.11
CA GLY A 131 16.75 6.89 -21.22
C GLY A 131 17.27 5.46 -21.26
N PHE A 132 17.58 4.84 -20.12
CA PHE A 132 18.07 3.46 -20.10
C PHE A 132 17.02 2.47 -20.62
N SER A 133 17.48 1.44 -21.32
CA SER A 133 16.66 0.34 -21.80
C SER A 133 16.61 -0.78 -20.78
N ILE A 134 15.47 -1.44 -20.70
CA ILE A 134 15.29 -2.65 -19.89
C ILE A 134 15.51 -3.83 -20.81
N TYR A 135 16.47 -4.68 -20.46
CA TYR A 135 16.68 -5.94 -21.14
C TYR A 135 15.90 -7.04 -20.39
N ASP A 136 15.05 -7.71 -21.12
CA ASP A 136 14.40 -8.92 -20.64
C ASP A 136 15.13 -10.14 -21.21
N THR A 137 15.30 -11.17 -20.41
CA THR A 137 15.79 -12.47 -20.90
C THR A 137 14.67 -13.11 -21.70
N ALA A 138 14.79 -13.03 -23.00
CA ALA A 138 13.92 -13.76 -23.92
C ALA A 138 14.07 -15.29 -23.74
#